data_2848c6f8fb08b86f2aa8bc5c3f865d4a
#
_entry.id   2848c6f8fb08b86f2aa8bc5c3f865d4a
#
_cell.length_a   1.000
_cell.length_b   1.000
_cell.length_c   1.000
_cell.angle_alpha   90.00
_cell.angle_beta   90.00
_cell.angle_gamma   90.00
#
_symmetry.space_group_name_H-M   'P 1'
#
loop_
_entity.id
_entity.type
_entity.pdbx_description
1 polymer ?
#
loop_
_entity_poly.entity_id
_entity_poly.type
_entity_poly.pdbx_seq_one_letter_code
_entity_poly.pdbx_strand_id
1 'polypeptide(L)'
;MVDYARPESVVRKKKYKRIAFGVVGLTAILMVTVAVSRLRPAAPSVERGTLLIDTVKRGPMVRNVRGTGTLVPEDIRWIPATTTGQVEAIVLRSGATVKPDSIIVELSNPDLQQSVTEAKLQLDSALAQLTNRRAELESSLLTQRSATAEVDSNYNQAELKAQADESLFKDRLLDELTTKIDRAKANDLKNRRDIERKRLEVAEAGIKSQLAVQEAEVNRLRTVHVLRMEQLEKLHVRAGLNGILQTVPVERGAQVQAGTNIARVADPTRLKAELRVPETQAKDVEPRQDAEVDTRNGIVKGKVCRIDAAAVNGTVTVDVCLEGELPRGARPDLTVDGTIVLENLNDVIQVGRPAFGQDAATISLFKVDPTTGEATRTPVQLGRSSVTSVEIIKGLKPGDQVILTDMSAWDAYDRVRVN
;
A
#
# COMPACT_ATOMS: atom_id res chain seq x y z
N MET A 1 4.87 7.43 -131.54
CA MET A 1 4.26 7.22 -130.20
C MET A 1 4.45 8.51 -129.44
N VAL A 2 3.37 9.23 -129.21
CA VAL A 2 3.47 10.55 -128.57
C VAL A 2 3.06 10.37 -127.09
N ASP A 3 3.99 10.69 -126.17
CA ASP A 3 3.78 10.62 -124.76
C ASP A 3 3.20 11.96 -124.23
N TYR A 4 2.04 11.93 -123.67
CA TYR A 4 1.34 13.10 -123.15
C TYR A 4 1.72 13.33 -121.68
N ALA A 5 2.43 14.39 -121.40
CA ALA A 5 2.73 14.84 -120.04
C ALA A 5 1.45 15.38 -119.39
N ARG A 6 1.08 14.88 -118.26
CA ARG A 6 -0.01 15.36 -117.42
C ARG A 6 0.29 16.69 -116.73
N PRO A 7 -0.66 17.64 -116.70
CA PRO A 7 -0.37 18.97 -116.10
C PRO A 7 -0.23 18.91 -114.60
N GLU A 8 0.76 19.64 -114.04
CA GLU A 8 1.19 19.70 -112.60
C GLU A 8 0.12 20.13 -111.63
N SER A 9 -1.00 20.72 -112.02
CA SER A 9 -2.08 21.22 -111.17
C SER A 9 -2.92 20.10 -110.46
N VAL A 10 -2.95 18.89 -111.01
CA VAL A 10 -3.73 17.76 -110.40
C VAL A 10 -2.96 17.04 -109.34
N VAL A 11 -1.63 17.05 -109.41
CA VAL A 11 -0.78 16.41 -108.40
C VAL A 11 -0.72 17.21 -107.07
N ARG A 12 -0.79 18.56 -107.17
CA ARG A 12 -0.78 19.43 -105.99
C ARG A 12 -2.10 19.29 -105.18
N LYS A 13 -3.26 19.22 -105.88
CA LYS A 13 -4.55 19.03 -105.15
C LYS A 13 -4.69 17.67 -104.40
N LYS A 14 -4.06 16.60 -104.92
CA LYS A 14 -4.02 15.30 -104.25
C LYS A 14 -3.09 15.27 -103.01
N LYS A 15 -1.93 16.03 -103.12
CA LYS A 15 -1.03 16.17 -101.90
C LYS A 15 -1.67 16.97 -100.79
N TYR A 16 -2.31 18.10 -101.13
CA TYR A 16 -3.02 18.91 -100.13
C TYR A 16 -4.20 18.16 -99.49
N LYS A 17 -4.97 17.34 -100.18
CA LYS A 17 -6.00 16.49 -99.63
C LYS A 17 -5.45 15.42 -98.70
N ARG A 18 -4.32 14.81 -99.02
CA ARG A 18 -3.65 13.81 -98.13
C ARG A 18 -3.06 14.47 -96.89
N ILE A 19 -2.51 15.66 -96.97
CA ILE A 19 -2.03 16.43 -95.84
C ILE A 19 -3.18 16.90 -94.97
N ALA A 20 -4.27 17.38 -95.57
CA ALA A 20 -5.51 17.76 -94.79
C ALA A 20 -6.15 16.56 -94.05
N PHE A 21 -6.22 15.37 -94.70
CA PHE A 21 -6.70 14.15 -94.02
C PHE A 21 -5.73 13.71 -92.93
N GLY A 22 -4.40 13.89 -93.10
CA GLY A 22 -3.40 13.61 -92.08
C GLY A 22 -3.54 14.53 -90.82
N VAL A 23 -3.75 15.86 -91.10
CA VAL A 23 -3.94 16.84 -90.01
C VAL A 23 -5.27 16.60 -89.24
N VAL A 24 -6.38 16.28 -89.96
CA VAL A 24 -7.66 15.92 -89.29
C VAL A 24 -7.50 14.65 -88.53
N GLY A 25 -6.77 13.65 -89.04
CA GLY A 25 -6.50 12.41 -88.27
C GLY A 25 -5.70 12.67 -87.00
N LEU A 26 -4.69 13.53 -87.08
CA LEU A 26 -3.81 13.87 -85.94
C LEU A 26 -4.55 14.68 -84.88
N THR A 27 -5.42 15.62 -85.30
CA THR A 27 -6.27 16.38 -84.35
C THR A 27 -7.38 15.48 -83.71
N ALA A 28 -7.93 14.52 -84.48
CA ALA A 28 -8.85 13.57 -83.91
C ALA A 28 -8.19 12.64 -82.85
N ILE A 29 -6.93 12.18 -83.17
CA ILE A 29 -6.16 11.38 -82.20
C ILE A 29 -5.80 12.21 -80.96
N LEU A 30 -5.38 13.49 -81.19
CA LEU A 30 -5.11 14.38 -80.06
C LEU A 30 -6.37 14.65 -79.18
N MET A 31 -7.49 14.84 -79.84
CA MET A 31 -8.80 15.04 -79.11
C MET A 31 -9.22 13.79 -78.33
N VAL A 32 -9.03 12.60 -78.92
CA VAL A 32 -9.33 11.32 -78.23
C VAL A 32 -8.32 11.10 -77.06
N THR A 33 -7.02 11.40 -77.27
CA THR A 33 -6.03 11.29 -76.19
C THR A 33 -6.32 12.26 -75.05
N VAL A 34 -6.70 13.50 -75.35
CA VAL A 34 -7.16 14.46 -74.34
C VAL A 34 -8.47 14.04 -73.67
N ALA A 35 -9.39 13.47 -74.41
CA ALA A 35 -10.64 12.92 -73.84
C ALA A 35 -10.36 11.71 -72.94
N VAL A 36 -9.48 10.80 -73.35
CA VAL A 36 -9.09 9.63 -72.56
C VAL A 36 -8.27 10.04 -71.32
N SER A 37 -7.38 11.03 -71.46
CA SER A 37 -6.62 11.54 -70.33
C SER A 37 -7.48 12.27 -69.27
N ARG A 38 -8.64 12.75 -69.69
CA ARG A 38 -9.64 13.33 -68.73
C ARG A 38 -10.62 12.32 -68.15
N LEU A 39 -10.60 11.07 -68.59
CA LEU A 39 -11.35 9.99 -67.96
C LEU A 39 -10.64 9.66 -66.64
N ARG A 40 -11.36 9.89 -65.54
CA ARG A 40 -10.88 9.50 -64.20
C ARG A 40 -10.86 7.97 -64.12
N PRO A 41 -9.80 7.34 -63.54
CA PRO A 41 -9.74 5.89 -63.36
C PRO A 41 -10.97 5.45 -62.53
N ALA A 42 -11.56 4.31 -62.90
CA ALA A 42 -12.66 3.74 -62.17
C ALA A 42 -12.23 3.44 -60.74
N ALA A 43 -12.97 3.97 -59.77
CA ALA A 43 -12.71 3.68 -58.35
C ALA A 43 -12.91 2.18 -58.06
N PRO A 44 -11.98 1.50 -57.39
CA PRO A 44 -12.16 0.10 -56.99
C PRO A 44 -13.36 -0.03 -56.09
N SER A 45 -14.11 -1.15 -56.23
CA SER A 45 -15.30 -1.41 -55.42
C SER A 45 -14.92 -2.22 -54.16
N VAL A 46 -15.57 -1.86 -53.08
CA VAL A 46 -15.42 -2.53 -51.76
C VAL A 46 -16.82 -2.91 -51.26
N GLU A 47 -16.96 -4.11 -50.74
CA GLU A 47 -18.23 -4.61 -50.21
C GLU A 47 -18.54 -3.92 -48.87
N ARG A 48 -19.75 -3.34 -48.78
CA ARG A 48 -20.24 -2.64 -47.57
C ARG A 48 -20.26 -3.56 -46.33
N GLY A 49 -20.51 -4.84 -46.51
CA GLY A 49 -20.61 -5.81 -45.42
C GLY A 49 -19.29 -6.03 -44.65
N THR A 50 -18.14 -5.71 -45.28
CA THR A 50 -16.81 -5.85 -44.65
C THR A 50 -16.33 -4.57 -43.98
N LEU A 51 -17.10 -3.48 -44.14
CA LEU A 51 -16.72 -2.15 -43.66
C LEU A 51 -17.46 -1.77 -42.39
N LEU A 52 -16.72 -1.33 -41.37
CA LEU A 52 -17.32 -0.64 -40.25
C LEU A 52 -17.44 0.84 -40.59
N ILE A 53 -18.63 1.31 -40.81
CA ILE A 53 -18.95 2.70 -41.11
C ILE A 53 -19.64 3.32 -39.94
N ASP A 54 -19.16 4.48 -39.48
CA ASP A 54 -19.80 5.24 -38.41
C ASP A 54 -20.04 6.68 -38.81
N THR A 55 -20.98 7.32 -38.15
CA THR A 55 -21.36 8.70 -38.42
C THR A 55 -20.73 9.62 -37.36
N VAL A 56 -20.07 10.66 -37.84
CA VAL A 56 -19.47 11.71 -36.99
C VAL A 56 -20.61 12.44 -36.25
N LYS A 57 -20.52 12.50 -34.91
CA LYS A 57 -21.50 13.12 -34.02
C LYS A 57 -20.87 14.25 -33.23
N ARG A 58 -21.66 15.22 -32.85
CA ARG A 58 -21.25 16.24 -31.88
C ARG A 58 -21.99 16.01 -30.58
N GLY A 59 -21.25 15.94 -29.49
CA GLY A 59 -21.86 15.67 -28.18
C GLY A 59 -20.82 15.35 -27.10
N PRO A 60 -21.29 14.93 -25.93
CA PRO A 60 -20.39 14.58 -24.84
C PRO A 60 -19.61 13.29 -25.16
N MET A 61 -18.35 13.27 -24.80
CA MET A 61 -17.46 12.11 -24.93
C MET A 61 -16.79 11.85 -23.58
N VAL A 62 -16.95 10.63 -23.08
CA VAL A 62 -16.24 10.18 -21.89
C VAL A 62 -14.95 9.52 -22.33
N ARG A 63 -13.84 10.09 -21.91
CA ARG A 63 -12.53 9.50 -22.12
C ARG A 63 -12.25 8.55 -20.99
N ASN A 64 -12.09 7.28 -21.28
CA ASN A 64 -11.82 6.25 -20.31
C ASN A 64 -10.67 5.33 -20.77
N VAL A 65 -10.05 4.69 -19.81
CA VAL A 65 -9.05 3.63 -20.05
C VAL A 65 -9.49 2.36 -19.36
N ARG A 66 -9.09 1.23 -19.94
CA ARG A 66 -9.34 -0.09 -19.37
C ARG A 66 -8.05 -0.71 -18.86
N GLY A 67 -8.16 -1.38 -17.73
CA GLY A 67 -7.13 -2.23 -17.18
C GLY A 67 -7.72 -3.53 -16.68
N THR A 68 -7.00 -4.61 -16.84
CA THR A 68 -7.32 -5.90 -16.22
C THR A 68 -6.50 -6.05 -14.94
N GLY A 69 -7.07 -6.70 -13.94
CA GLY A 69 -6.36 -6.83 -12.66
C GLY A 69 -6.96 -7.87 -11.75
N THR A 70 -6.65 -7.76 -10.48
CA THR A 70 -7.17 -8.65 -9.44
C THR A 70 -7.63 -7.86 -8.23
N LEU A 71 -8.62 -8.41 -7.51
CA LEU A 71 -9.00 -7.90 -6.21
C LEU A 71 -7.95 -8.30 -5.19
N VAL A 72 -7.49 -7.33 -4.41
CA VAL A 72 -6.50 -7.55 -3.35
C VAL A 72 -7.04 -6.96 -2.06
N PRO A 73 -6.88 -7.60 -0.90
CA PRO A 73 -7.23 -6.97 0.37
C PRO A 73 -6.48 -5.65 0.56
N GLU A 74 -7.17 -4.65 1.07
CA GLU A 74 -6.56 -3.35 1.37
C GLU A 74 -5.49 -3.49 2.46
N ASP A 75 -5.81 -4.29 3.51
CA ASP A 75 -4.92 -4.58 4.61
C ASP A 75 -4.52 -6.06 4.62
N ILE A 76 -3.24 -6.30 4.43
CA ILE A 76 -2.62 -7.61 4.53
C ILE A 76 -1.57 -7.57 5.62
N ARG A 77 -1.67 -8.48 6.59
CA ARG A 77 -0.68 -8.61 7.64
C ARG A 77 0.00 -9.97 7.60
N TRP A 78 1.31 -9.94 7.48
CA TRP A 78 2.16 -11.08 7.74
C TRP A 78 2.40 -11.21 9.24
N ILE A 79 2.27 -12.41 9.76
CA ILE A 79 2.49 -12.75 11.18
C ILE A 79 3.77 -13.56 11.24
N PRO A 80 4.89 -12.94 11.68
CA PRO A 80 6.15 -13.65 11.83
C PRO A 80 6.21 -14.36 13.17
N ALA A 81 7.03 -15.43 13.26
CA ALA A 81 7.47 -15.98 14.53
C ALA A 81 8.25 -14.93 15.31
N THR A 82 7.91 -14.69 16.56
CA THR A 82 8.64 -13.76 17.42
C THR A 82 9.84 -14.46 18.09
N THR A 83 9.74 -15.76 18.31
CA THR A 83 10.74 -16.63 18.94
C THR A 83 11.00 -17.85 18.08
N THR A 84 12.20 -18.40 18.17
CA THR A 84 12.56 -19.67 17.53
C THR A 84 11.85 -20.84 18.21
N GLY A 85 11.31 -21.77 17.41
CA GLY A 85 10.67 -22.97 17.93
C GLY A 85 10.35 -23.97 16.84
N GLN A 86 9.89 -25.14 17.22
CA GLN A 86 9.37 -26.18 16.32
C GLN A 86 7.85 -26.09 16.28
N VAL A 87 7.26 -26.18 15.07
CA VAL A 87 5.79 -26.20 14.91
C VAL A 87 5.23 -27.48 15.53
N GLU A 88 4.55 -27.32 16.65
CA GLU A 88 3.88 -28.44 17.36
C GLU A 88 2.52 -28.74 16.75
N ALA A 89 1.70 -27.71 16.54
CA ALA A 89 0.38 -27.85 15.96
C ALA A 89 0.00 -26.62 15.12
N ILE A 90 -0.72 -26.89 14.01
CA ILE A 90 -1.41 -25.87 13.23
C ILE A 90 -2.88 -25.93 13.65
N VAL A 91 -3.31 -24.93 14.46
CA VAL A 91 -4.65 -24.90 15.06
C VAL A 91 -5.69 -24.48 14.03
N LEU A 92 -5.35 -23.46 13.22
CA LEU A 92 -6.24 -22.93 12.18
C LEU A 92 -5.61 -23.08 10.80
N ARG A 93 -6.44 -23.47 9.83
CA ARG A 93 -6.03 -23.66 8.43
C ARG A 93 -6.45 -22.47 7.56
N SER A 94 -5.87 -22.34 6.39
CA SER A 94 -6.26 -21.36 5.37
C SER A 94 -7.78 -21.38 5.12
N GLY A 95 -8.40 -20.20 5.05
CA GLY A 95 -9.85 -20.01 4.94
C GLY A 95 -10.58 -19.81 6.26
N ALA A 96 -9.95 -20.03 7.42
CA ALA A 96 -10.57 -19.81 8.72
C ALA A 96 -10.70 -18.33 9.05
N THR A 97 -11.83 -17.94 9.64
CA THR A 97 -12.01 -16.59 10.21
C THR A 97 -11.28 -16.50 11.54
N VAL A 98 -10.51 -15.44 11.73
CA VAL A 98 -9.68 -15.21 12.91
C VAL A 98 -10.05 -13.90 13.61
N LYS A 99 -9.86 -13.91 14.93
CA LYS A 99 -9.95 -12.73 15.81
C LYS A 99 -8.54 -12.44 16.35
N PRO A 100 -8.29 -11.26 16.94
CA PRO A 100 -6.97 -10.90 17.47
C PRO A 100 -6.35 -11.94 18.39
N ASP A 101 -7.16 -12.60 19.23
CA ASP A 101 -6.70 -13.60 20.21
C ASP A 101 -6.66 -15.03 19.66
N SER A 102 -7.13 -15.25 18.43
CA SER A 102 -7.13 -16.60 17.82
C SER A 102 -5.71 -17.10 17.63
N ILE A 103 -5.40 -18.28 18.21
CA ILE A 103 -4.13 -18.97 18.01
C ILE A 103 -4.17 -19.65 16.63
N ILE A 104 -3.18 -19.36 15.80
CA ILE A 104 -3.05 -19.94 14.45
C ILE A 104 -2.13 -21.16 14.49
N VAL A 105 -0.97 -21.00 15.13
CA VAL A 105 0.07 -22.02 15.22
C VAL A 105 0.61 -22.03 16.64
N GLU A 106 0.84 -23.24 17.15
CA GLU A 106 1.54 -23.48 18.40
C GLU A 106 2.93 -23.97 18.11
N LEU A 107 3.90 -23.24 18.69
CA LEU A 107 5.32 -23.61 18.62
C LEU A 107 5.74 -24.24 19.94
N SER A 108 6.70 -25.14 19.89
CA SER A 108 7.36 -25.72 21.06
C SER A 108 8.83 -25.31 21.09
N ASN A 109 9.32 -24.94 22.27
CA ASN A 109 10.73 -24.67 22.52
C ASN A 109 11.10 -25.12 23.94
N PRO A 110 11.62 -26.35 24.10
CA PRO A 110 12.02 -26.89 25.41
C PRO A 110 13.08 -26.05 26.13
N ASP A 111 14.04 -25.49 25.39
CA ASP A 111 15.12 -24.68 25.97
C ASP A 111 14.58 -23.40 26.60
N LEU A 112 13.59 -22.77 25.93
CA LEU A 112 12.91 -21.59 26.48
C LEU A 112 12.08 -21.97 27.72
N GLN A 113 11.40 -23.10 27.72
CA GLN A 113 10.63 -23.59 28.85
C GLN A 113 11.53 -23.87 30.07
N GLN A 114 12.71 -24.45 29.83
CA GLN A 114 13.75 -24.61 30.86
C GLN A 114 14.21 -23.24 31.37
N SER A 115 14.53 -22.28 30.47
CA SER A 115 14.96 -20.93 30.85
C SER A 115 13.95 -20.18 31.74
N VAL A 116 12.64 -20.36 31.49
CA VAL A 116 11.57 -19.81 32.35
C VAL A 116 11.62 -20.43 33.73
N THR A 117 11.79 -21.76 33.79
CA THR A 117 11.87 -22.49 35.06
C THR A 117 13.10 -22.07 35.87
N GLU A 118 14.24 -21.93 35.24
CA GLU A 118 15.48 -21.44 35.86
C GLU A 118 15.35 -20.00 36.39
N ALA A 119 14.76 -19.11 35.57
CA ALA A 119 14.52 -17.72 36.00
C ALA A 119 13.56 -17.64 37.18
N LYS A 120 12.54 -18.51 37.23
CA LYS A 120 11.62 -18.63 38.37
C LYS A 120 12.37 -19.09 39.64
N LEU A 121 13.15 -20.15 39.54
CA LEU A 121 13.93 -20.65 40.69
C LEU A 121 14.90 -19.62 41.23
N GLN A 122 15.56 -18.85 40.35
CA GLN A 122 16.43 -17.75 40.75
C GLN A 122 15.65 -16.65 41.48
N LEU A 123 14.50 -16.27 41.00
CA LEU A 123 13.59 -15.31 41.66
C LEU A 123 13.14 -15.80 43.03
N ASP A 124 12.71 -17.05 43.10
CA ASP A 124 12.24 -17.66 44.36
C ASP A 124 13.36 -17.74 45.39
N SER A 125 14.59 -18.08 44.98
CA SER A 125 15.77 -18.06 45.81
C SER A 125 16.12 -16.64 46.33
N ALA A 126 16.06 -15.63 45.45
CA ALA A 126 16.32 -14.24 45.87
C ALA A 126 15.25 -13.70 46.82
N LEU A 127 13.99 -14.09 46.66
CA LEU A 127 12.90 -13.76 47.60
C LEU A 127 13.11 -14.38 48.97
N ALA A 128 13.56 -15.63 49.01
CA ALA A 128 13.91 -16.30 50.28
C ALA A 128 15.10 -15.60 50.96
N GLN A 129 16.14 -15.22 50.18
CA GLN A 129 17.31 -14.47 50.72
C GLN A 129 16.89 -13.10 51.27
N LEU A 130 16.01 -12.37 50.57
CA LEU A 130 15.49 -11.08 51.03
C LEU A 130 14.75 -11.25 52.37
N THR A 131 13.90 -12.29 52.47
CA THR A 131 13.12 -12.58 53.66
C THR A 131 14.05 -12.89 54.85
N ASN A 132 15.06 -13.76 54.63
CA ASN A 132 16.04 -14.08 55.67
C ASN A 132 16.85 -12.83 56.09
N ARG A 133 17.31 -12.05 55.10
CA ARG A 133 18.07 -10.84 55.38
C ARG A 133 17.27 -9.80 56.16
N ARG A 134 15.97 -9.66 55.81
CA ARG A 134 15.06 -8.77 56.55
C ARG A 134 14.92 -9.22 58.00
N ALA A 135 14.73 -10.51 58.28
CA ALA A 135 14.64 -11.04 59.62
C ALA A 135 15.93 -10.82 60.45
N GLU A 136 17.10 -11.07 59.85
CA GLU A 136 18.41 -10.80 60.51
C GLU A 136 18.59 -9.32 60.87
N LEU A 137 18.30 -8.43 59.90
CA LEU A 137 18.46 -6.98 60.11
C LEU A 137 17.42 -6.46 61.13
N GLU A 138 16.21 -6.97 61.14
CA GLU A 138 15.17 -6.61 62.12
C GLU A 138 15.56 -7.06 63.50
N SER A 139 16.12 -8.29 63.69
CA SER A 139 16.65 -8.78 64.96
C SER A 139 17.79 -7.90 65.45
N SER A 140 18.72 -7.51 64.56
CA SER A 140 19.85 -6.59 64.90
C SER A 140 19.32 -5.22 65.35
N LEU A 141 18.30 -4.69 64.66
CA LEU A 141 17.67 -3.40 64.99
C LEU A 141 16.99 -3.45 66.35
N LEU A 142 16.28 -4.55 66.69
CA LEU A 142 15.66 -4.74 67.99
C LEU A 142 16.69 -4.76 69.09
N THR A 143 17.86 -5.41 68.87
CA THR A 143 18.95 -5.40 69.84
C THR A 143 19.50 -3.98 70.05
N GLN A 144 19.70 -3.21 69.01
CA GLN A 144 20.19 -1.81 69.09
C GLN A 144 19.15 -0.90 69.79
N ARG A 145 17.85 -1.10 69.49
CA ARG A 145 16.77 -0.36 70.16
C ARG A 145 16.70 -0.67 71.66
N SER A 146 16.90 -1.94 72.04
CA SER A 146 16.94 -2.34 73.45
C SER A 146 18.12 -1.66 74.19
N ALA A 147 19.33 -1.66 73.61
CA ALA A 147 20.49 -0.96 74.16
C ALA A 147 20.24 0.57 74.29
N THR A 148 19.64 1.18 73.32
CA THR A 148 19.28 2.62 73.38
C THR A 148 18.26 2.89 74.45
N ALA A 149 17.25 2.03 74.65
CA ALA A 149 16.22 2.15 75.66
C ALA A 149 16.79 2.02 77.10
N GLU A 150 17.81 1.15 77.28
CA GLU A 150 18.51 1.01 78.55
C GLU A 150 19.28 2.31 78.90
N VAL A 151 20.02 2.89 77.93
CA VAL A 151 20.74 4.16 78.16
C VAL A 151 19.80 5.34 78.36
N ASP A 152 18.65 5.38 77.69
CA ASP A 152 17.60 6.36 77.91
C ASP A 152 17.01 6.27 79.35
N SER A 153 16.76 5.05 79.82
CA SER A 153 16.28 4.81 81.18
C SER A 153 17.29 5.27 82.25
N ASN A 154 18.59 4.92 82.04
CA ASN A 154 19.64 5.32 82.95
C ASN A 154 19.83 6.84 83.01
N TYR A 155 19.77 7.52 81.90
CA TYR A 155 19.76 8.99 81.81
C TYR A 155 18.57 9.59 82.55
N ASN A 156 17.36 9.12 82.32
CA ASN A 156 16.15 9.65 82.94
C ASN A 156 16.20 9.52 84.46
N GLN A 157 16.73 8.40 85.01
CA GLN A 157 16.92 8.20 86.41
C GLN A 157 17.92 9.17 87.01
N ALA A 158 19.09 9.37 86.31
CA ALA A 158 20.14 10.29 86.77
C ALA A 158 19.66 11.76 86.69
N GLU A 159 18.90 12.14 85.67
CA GLU A 159 18.38 13.48 85.55
C GLU A 159 17.30 13.80 86.60
N LEU A 160 16.42 12.86 86.89
CA LEU A 160 15.43 13.00 87.96
C LEU A 160 16.13 13.15 89.33
N LYS A 161 17.20 12.35 89.57
CA LYS A 161 18.03 12.48 90.76
C LYS A 161 18.73 13.82 90.89
N ALA A 162 19.43 14.27 89.84
CA ALA A 162 20.11 15.57 89.78
C ALA A 162 19.15 16.74 90.00
N GLN A 163 17.88 16.68 89.41
CA GLN A 163 16.85 17.70 89.65
C GLN A 163 16.36 17.70 91.12
N ALA A 164 16.17 16.52 91.76
CA ALA A 164 15.81 16.44 93.15
C ALA A 164 16.90 16.98 94.04
N ASP A 165 18.18 16.59 93.79
CA ASP A 165 19.35 17.08 94.57
C ASP A 165 19.55 18.59 94.40
N GLU A 166 19.32 19.18 93.23
CA GLU A 166 19.34 20.64 92.99
C GLU A 166 18.23 21.37 93.81
N SER A 167 17.04 20.77 93.96
CA SER A 167 16.01 21.35 94.80
C SER A 167 16.34 21.27 96.30
N LEU A 168 16.89 20.13 96.77
CA LEU A 168 17.32 19.98 98.15
C LEU A 168 18.52 20.88 98.49
N PHE A 169 19.45 21.13 97.58
CA PHE A 169 20.48 22.08 97.72
C PHE A 169 19.93 23.52 97.86
N LYS A 170 18.96 23.94 97.12
CA LYS A 170 18.26 25.25 97.26
C LYS A 170 17.67 25.41 98.64
N ASP A 171 17.14 24.32 99.22
CA ASP A 171 16.58 24.30 100.55
C ASP A 171 17.66 24.12 101.66
N ARG A 172 18.99 24.11 101.31
CA ARG A 172 20.13 23.89 102.20
C ARG A 172 20.15 22.56 102.91
N LEU A 173 19.53 21.54 102.31
CA LEU A 173 19.48 20.18 102.89
C LEU A 173 20.53 19.21 102.29
N LEU A 174 21.28 19.63 101.29
CA LEU A 174 22.34 18.86 100.63
C LEU A 174 23.58 19.73 100.39
N ASP A 175 24.75 19.10 100.33
CA ASP A 175 26.04 19.79 100.05
C ASP A 175 26.23 20.08 98.54
N GLU A 176 27.02 21.13 98.25
CA GLU A 176 27.27 21.58 96.86
C GLU A 176 28.08 20.54 96.06
N LEU A 177 28.96 19.80 96.65
CA LEU A 177 29.85 18.82 95.97
C LEU A 177 28.95 17.64 95.43
N THR A 178 28.12 17.09 96.28
CA THR A 178 27.19 16.01 95.88
C THR A 178 26.27 16.44 94.74
N THR A 179 25.65 17.62 94.80
CA THR A 179 24.81 18.19 93.73
C THR A 179 25.57 18.33 92.42
N LYS A 180 26.84 18.86 92.50
CA LYS A 180 27.69 18.96 91.27
C LYS A 180 28.08 17.61 90.70
N ILE A 181 28.37 16.61 91.50
CA ILE A 181 28.69 15.23 91.04
C ILE A 181 27.46 14.59 90.36
N ASP A 182 26.28 14.66 90.92
CA ASP A 182 25.10 14.05 90.31
C ASP A 182 24.69 14.78 89.04
N ARG A 183 24.85 16.11 88.96
CA ARG A 183 24.65 16.86 87.72
C ARG A 183 25.66 16.51 86.65
N ALA A 184 26.96 16.36 87.01
CA ALA A 184 28.04 15.93 86.09
C ALA A 184 27.71 14.51 85.55
N LYS A 185 27.26 13.60 86.42
CA LYS A 185 26.83 12.25 86.02
C LYS A 185 25.61 12.28 85.03
N ALA A 186 24.58 13.10 85.30
CA ALA A 186 23.47 13.27 84.44
C ALA A 186 23.92 13.82 83.07
N ASN A 187 24.86 14.77 83.03
CA ASN A 187 25.39 15.30 81.77
C ASN A 187 26.20 14.24 80.97
N ASP A 188 27.02 13.39 81.67
CA ASP A 188 27.74 12.28 81.03
C ASP A 188 26.76 11.27 80.38
N LEU A 189 25.73 10.88 81.13
CA LEU A 189 24.70 9.98 80.65
C LEU A 189 23.85 10.60 79.48
N LYS A 190 23.63 11.92 79.51
CA LYS A 190 23.03 12.64 78.39
C LYS A 190 23.81 12.52 77.09
N ASN A 191 25.16 12.74 77.22
CA ASN A 191 26.05 12.62 76.07
C ASN A 191 26.04 11.18 75.52
N ARG A 192 26.07 10.17 76.38
CA ARG A 192 25.96 8.76 75.98
C ARG A 192 24.63 8.45 75.29
N ARG A 193 23.51 8.92 75.84
CA ARG A 193 22.19 8.79 75.22
C ARG A 193 22.16 9.39 73.83
N ASP A 194 22.70 10.61 73.66
CA ASP A 194 22.67 11.30 72.40
C ASP A 194 23.53 10.56 71.33
N ILE A 195 24.65 9.97 71.74
CA ILE A 195 25.48 9.13 70.89
C ILE A 195 24.74 7.84 70.49
N GLU A 196 24.08 7.13 71.46
CA GLU A 196 23.35 5.89 71.16
C GLU A 196 22.13 6.14 70.30
N ARG A 197 21.39 7.24 70.48
CA ARG A 197 20.30 7.66 69.58
C ARG A 197 20.81 7.91 68.16
N LYS A 198 21.97 8.57 68.01
CA LYS A 198 22.60 8.80 66.69
C LYS A 198 23.07 7.49 66.05
N ARG A 199 23.58 6.55 66.81
CA ARG A 199 23.92 5.20 66.34
C ARG A 199 22.70 4.45 65.85
N LEU A 200 21.57 4.53 66.57
CA LEU A 200 20.31 3.93 66.16
C LEU A 200 19.80 4.53 64.84
N GLU A 201 19.80 5.85 64.70
CA GLU A 201 19.41 6.55 63.47
C GLU A 201 20.27 6.09 62.25
N VAL A 202 21.60 6.00 62.41
CA VAL A 202 22.52 5.53 61.38
C VAL A 202 22.28 4.05 61.06
N ALA A 203 22.02 3.22 62.08
CA ALA A 203 21.71 1.80 61.90
C ALA A 203 20.40 1.61 61.12
N GLU A 204 19.33 2.36 61.44
CA GLU A 204 18.05 2.33 60.70
C GLU A 204 18.23 2.74 59.25
N ALA A 205 18.97 3.83 58.97
CA ALA A 205 19.27 4.27 57.62
C ALA A 205 20.11 3.22 56.84
N GLY A 206 21.11 2.62 57.52
CA GLY A 206 21.93 1.55 56.94
C GLY A 206 21.12 0.29 56.57
N ILE A 207 20.20 -0.13 57.45
CA ILE A 207 19.32 -1.26 57.22
C ILE A 207 18.42 -1.00 56.02
N LYS A 208 17.82 0.19 55.94
CA LYS A 208 16.99 0.59 54.79
C LYS A 208 17.75 0.52 53.48
N SER A 209 19.00 1.02 53.49
CA SER A 209 19.88 0.98 52.32
C SER A 209 20.23 -0.46 51.90
N GLN A 210 20.55 -1.34 52.88
CA GLN A 210 20.84 -2.75 52.60
C GLN A 210 19.63 -3.50 52.04
N LEU A 211 18.42 -3.27 52.57
CA LEU A 211 17.19 -3.86 52.07
C LEU A 211 16.91 -3.37 50.66
N ALA A 212 17.10 -2.08 50.36
CA ALA A 212 16.91 -1.51 49.04
C ALA A 212 17.77 -2.20 47.97
N VAL A 213 19.02 -2.55 48.30
CA VAL A 213 19.89 -3.30 47.38
C VAL A 213 19.32 -4.69 47.08
N GLN A 214 18.86 -5.42 48.12
CA GLN A 214 18.27 -6.75 47.94
C GLN A 214 16.96 -6.69 47.18
N GLU A 215 16.12 -5.71 47.46
CA GLU A 215 14.85 -5.47 46.72
C GLU A 215 15.13 -5.14 45.25
N ALA A 216 16.15 -4.37 44.95
CA ALA A 216 16.57 -4.09 43.55
C ALA A 216 16.98 -5.37 42.81
N GLU A 217 17.71 -6.28 43.49
CA GLU A 217 18.09 -7.57 42.90
C GLU A 217 16.88 -8.48 42.64
N VAL A 218 15.95 -8.55 43.59
CA VAL A 218 14.67 -9.27 43.39
C VAL A 218 13.90 -8.69 42.21
N ASN A 219 13.82 -7.36 42.09
CA ASN A 219 13.11 -6.72 40.99
C ASN A 219 13.79 -6.99 39.63
N ARG A 220 15.12 -7.03 39.59
CA ARG A 220 15.88 -7.42 38.40
C ARG A 220 15.55 -8.84 37.97
N LEU A 221 15.58 -9.81 38.89
CA LEU A 221 15.27 -11.20 38.60
C LEU A 221 13.79 -11.39 38.21
N ARG A 222 12.89 -10.64 38.85
CA ARG A 222 11.46 -10.62 38.48
C ARG A 222 11.28 -10.16 37.04
N THR A 223 11.96 -9.09 36.64
CA THR A 223 11.91 -8.60 35.25
C THR A 223 12.43 -9.65 34.27
N VAL A 224 13.51 -10.35 34.61
CA VAL A 224 14.05 -11.44 33.76
C VAL A 224 13.02 -12.58 33.64
N HIS A 225 12.40 -13.00 34.73
CA HIS A 225 11.36 -14.05 34.71
C HIS A 225 10.16 -13.63 33.86
N VAL A 226 9.64 -12.40 34.02
CA VAL A 226 8.52 -11.88 33.21
C VAL A 226 8.89 -11.87 31.72
N LEU A 227 10.09 -11.40 31.36
CA LEU A 227 10.57 -11.40 29.98
C LEU A 227 10.59 -12.81 29.38
N ARG A 228 11.07 -13.81 30.14
CA ARG A 228 11.09 -15.21 29.68
C ARG A 228 9.69 -15.79 29.53
N MET A 229 8.77 -15.45 30.45
CA MET A 229 7.35 -15.83 30.35
C MET A 229 6.68 -15.23 29.12
N GLU A 230 6.92 -13.96 28.81
CA GLU A 230 6.39 -13.32 27.60
C GLU A 230 6.95 -13.98 26.33
N GLN A 231 8.23 -14.36 26.31
CA GLN A 231 8.81 -15.11 25.20
C GLN A 231 8.15 -16.49 25.03
N LEU A 232 7.85 -17.17 26.13
CA LEU A 232 7.13 -18.46 26.12
C LEU A 232 5.71 -18.30 25.58
N GLU A 233 4.97 -17.29 26.05
CA GLU A 233 3.61 -17.00 25.57
C GLU A 233 3.56 -16.68 24.08
N LYS A 234 4.63 -16.06 23.54
CA LYS A 234 4.76 -15.79 22.10
C LYS A 234 4.99 -17.02 21.23
N LEU A 235 5.17 -18.19 21.81
CA LEU A 235 5.12 -19.46 21.07
C LEU A 235 3.70 -19.79 20.60
N HIS A 236 2.67 -19.25 21.25
CA HIS A 236 1.30 -19.25 20.74
C HIS A 236 1.13 -18.10 19.73
N VAL A 237 1.31 -18.41 18.45
CA VAL A 237 1.23 -17.40 17.40
C VAL A 237 -0.21 -16.99 17.17
N ARG A 238 -0.56 -15.76 17.56
CA ARG A 238 -1.92 -15.20 17.47
C ARG A 238 -2.10 -14.36 16.22
N ALA A 239 -3.34 -14.25 15.75
CA ALA A 239 -3.69 -13.48 14.56
C ALA A 239 -3.46 -11.97 14.72
N GLY A 240 -3.73 -11.40 15.90
CA GLY A 240 -3.53 -9.99 16.20
C GLY A 240 -4.47 -9.01 15.51
N LEU A 241 -5.38 -9.50 14.64
CA LEU A 241 -6.40 -8.72 13.94
C LEU A 241 -7.62 -9.60 13.60
N ASN A 242 -8.74 -8.94 13.26
CA ASN A 242 -9.90 -9.62 12.69
C ASN A 242 -9.65 -9.82 11.18
N GLY A 243 -9.99 -11.00 10.66
CA GLY A 243 -9.83 -11.26 9.23
C GLY A 243 -10.01 -12.72 8.86
N ILE A 244 -9.52 -13.07 7.67
CA ILE A 244 -9.45 -14.44 7.18
C ILE A 244 -7.99 -14.83 7.00
N LEU A 245 -7.64 -16.00 7.49
CA LEU A 245 -6.33 -16.62 7.32
C LEU A 245 -6.15 -17.05 5.86
N GLN A 246 -5.29 -16.36 5.12
CA GLN A 246 -5.07 -16.66 3.70
C GLN A 246 -4.14 -17.85 3.50
N THR A 247 -2.96 -17.80 4.13
CA THR A 247 -1.94 -18.85 3.98
C THR A 247 -1.23 -19.10 5.30
N VAL A 248 -0.82 -20.35 5.50
CA VAL A 248 0.07 -20.81 6.58
C VAL A 248 1.20 -21.59 5.92
N PRO A 249 2.32 -20.92 5.55
CA PRO A 249 3.40 -21.53 4.78
C PRO A 249 4.35 -22.37 5.63
N VAL A 250 3.89 -22.93 6.75
CA VAL A 250 4.67 -23.80 7.64
C VAL A 250 4.01 -25.14 7.82
N GLU A 251 4.79 -26.17 8.06
CA GLU A 251 4.32 -27.53 8.26
C GLU A 251 4.58 -27.97 9.71
N ARG A 252 3.77 -28.92 10.20
CA ARG A 252 3.96 -29.52 11.52
C ARG A 252 5.31 -30.23 11.57
N GLY A 253 6.06 -29.98 12.63
CA GLY A 253 7.41 -30.51 12.84
C GLY A 253 8.53 -29.64 12.24
N ALA A 254 8.20 -28.64 11.43
CA ALA A 254 9.19 -27.72 10.87
C ALA A 254 9.79 -26.82 11.96
N GLN A 255 11.08 -26.56 11.87
CA GLN A 255 11.76 -25.59 12.74
C GLN A 255 11.65 -24.21 12.11
N VAL A 256 11.18 -23.23 12.89
CA VAL A 256 11.05 -21.83 12.49
C VAL A 256 11.97 -20.96 13.35
N GLN A 257 12.57 -19.97 12.71
CA GLN A 257 13.39 -18.97 13.39
C GLN A 257 12.59 -17.70 13.65
N ALA A 258 13.03 -16.88 14.60
CA ALA A 258 12.45 -15.57 14.81
C ALA A 258 12.52 -14.75 13.50
N GLY A 259 11.40 -14.11 13.11
CA GLY A 259 11.25 -13.39 11.85
C GLY A 259 10.70 -14.21 10.69
N THR A 260 10.60 -15.54 10.79
CA THR A 260 9.98 -16.39 9.76
C THR A 260 8.47 -16.10 9.69
N ASN A 261 7.96 -15.85 8.49
CA ASN A 261 6.52 -15.65 8.28
C ASN A 261 5.75 -16.95 8.49
N ILE A 262 4.86 -16.96 9.48
CA ILE A 262 4.05 -18.14 9.87
C ILE A 262 2.67 -18.10 9.24
N ALA A 263 2.09 -16.91 9.11
CA ALA A 263 0.75 -16.76 8.62
C ALA A 263 0.57 -15.44 7.87
N ARG A 264 -0.39 -15.43 6.94
CA ARG A 264 -0.87 -14.24 6.26
C ARG A 264 -2.36 -14.10 6.52
N VAL A 265 -2.74 -13.00 7.18
CA VAL A 265 -4.13 -12.67 7.48
C VAL A 265 -4.52 -11.40 6.74
N ALA A 266 -5.73 -11.38 6.19
CA ALA A 266 -6.26 -10.24 5.46
C ALA A 266 -7.71 -9.98 5.85
N ASP A 267 -8.12 -8.71 5.77
CA ASP A 267 -9.52 -8.32 5.93
C ASP A 267 -10.24 -8.52 4.58
N PRO A 268 -11.20 -9.45 4.49
CA PRO A 268 -11.94 -9.70 3.26
C PRO A 268 -13.03 -8.66 2.98
N THR A 269 -13.34 -7.80 3.96
CA THR A 269 -14.41 -6.80 3.84
C THR A 269 -13.94 -5.55 3.09
N ARG A 270 -12.64 -5.32 3.03
CA ARG A 270 -12.01 -4.21 2.35
C ARG A 270 -11.09 -4.71 1.25
N LEU A 271 -11.60 -4.65 0.02
CA LEU A 271 -10.84 -5.01 -1.17
C LEU A 271 -10.57 -3.76 -2.01
N LYS A 272 -9.41 -3.73 -2.64
CA LYS A 272 -9.06 -2.81 -3.72
C LYS A 272 -8.82 -3.60 -4.99
N ALA A 273 -8.99 -2.97 -6.14
CA ALA A 273 -8.63 -3.58 -7.41
C ALA A 273 -7.24 -3.08 -7.83
N GLU A 274 -6.29 -3.98 -8.03
CA GLU A 274 -4.99 -3.68 -8.63
C GLU A 274 -5.10 -3.88 -10.14
N LEU A 275 -5.28 -2.78 -10.88
CA LEU A 275 -5.46 -2.78 -12.32
C LEU A 275 -4.12 -2.55 -13.03
N ARG A 276 -3.84 -3.33 -14.06
CA ARG A 276 -2.71 -3.14 -14.96
C ARG A 276 -3.19 -2.34 -16.16
N VAL A 277 -2.72 -1.12 -16.28
CA VAL A 277 -3.07 -0.19 -17.34
C VAL A 277 -1.85 -0.03 -18.27
N PRO A 278 -2.01 -0.10 -19.61
CA PRO A 278 -0.90 0.16 -20.52
C PRO A 278 -0.25 1.51 -20.26
N GLU A 279 1.09 1.57 -20.27
CA GLU A 279 1.88 2.77 -19.97
C GLU A 279 1.47 3.97 -20.82
N THR A 280 1.18 3.73 -22.11
CA THR A 280 0.72 4.77 -23.04
C THR A 280 -0.56 5.48 -22.62
N GLN A 281 -1.43 4.80 -21.86
CA GLN A 281 -2.70 5.31 -21.37
C GLN A 281 -2.63 5.74 -19.88
N ALA A 282 -1.73 5.14 -19.12
CA ALA A 282 -1.54 5.41 -17.70
C ALA A 282 -1.01 6.82 -17.39
N LYS A 283 -0.36 7.47 -18.37
CA LYS A 283 0.18 8.84 -18.24
C LYS A 283 -0.87 9.89 -17.88
N ASP A 284 -2.13 9.63 -18.23
CA ASP A 284 -3.23 10.56 -18.05
C ASP A 284 -4.13 10.15 -16.86
N VAL A 285 -3.77 9.08 -16.14
CA VAL A 285 -4.48 8.66 -14.93
C VAL A 285 -4.00 9.49 -13.75
N GLU A 286 -4.97 10.04 -13.02
CA GLU A 286 -4.70 10.87 -11.84
C GLU A 286 -5.38 10.27 -10.59
N PRO A 287 -4.83 10.50 -9.39
CA PRO A 287 -5.48 10.10 -8.15
C PRO A 287 -6.87 10.74 -7.99
N ARG A 288 -7.79 10.01 -7.39
CA ARG A 288 -9.21 10.38 -7.16
C ARG A 288 -10.11 10.37 -8.39
N GLN A 289 -9.64 9.97 -9.56
CA GLN A 289 -10.51 9.74 -10.69
C GLN A 289 -11.50 8.62 -10.39
N ASP A 290 -12.72 8.75 -10.91
CA ASP A 290 -13.76 7.73 -10.78
C ASP A 290 -13.40 6.50 -11.62
N ALA A 291 -13.68 5.34 -11.07
CA ALA A 291 -13.46 4.08 -11.73
C ALA A 291 -14.64 3.12 -11.50
N GLU A 292 -14.87 2.25 -12.46
CA GLU A 292 -15.83 1.15 -12.36
C GLU A 292 -15.08 -0.17 -12.52
N VAL A 293 -15.28 -1.07 -11.57
CA VAL A 293 -14.65 -2.39 -11.56
C VAL A 293 -15.70 -3.46 -11.76
N ASP A 294 -15.61 -4.18 -12.86
CA ASP A 294 -16.44 -5.32 -13.15
C ASP A 294 -15.83 -6.59 -12.57
N THR A 295 -16.50 -7.16 -11.59
CA THR A 295 -16.11 -8.40 -10.92
C THR A 295 -16.70 -9.64 -11.59
N ARG A 296 -17.36 -9.49 -12.73
CA ARG A 296 -18.19 -10.52 -13.43
C ARG A 296 -19.42 -10.98 -12.65
N ASN A 297 -19.52 -10.59 -11.38
CA ASN A 297 -20.68 -10.83 -10.52
C ASN A 297 -21.44 -9.53 -10.20
N GLY A 298 -20.91 -8.39 -10.69
CA GLY A 298 -21.47 -7.06 -10.51
C GLY A 298 -20.42 -5.99 -10.70
N ILE A 299 -20.86 -4.78 -11.02
CA ILE A 299 -20.02 -3.61 -11.20
C ILE A 299 -19.95 -2.86 -9.86
N VAL A 300 -18.75 -2.58 -9.41
CA VAL A 300 -18.48 -1.81 -8.18
C VAL A 300 -17.85 -0.49 -8.59
N LYS A 301 -18.34 0.60 -8.03
CA LYS A 301 -17.73 1.92 -8.18
C LYS A 301 -16.55 2.06 -7.24
N GLY A 302 -15.56 2.82 -7.67
CA GLY A 302 -14.38 3.09 -6.87
C GLY A 302 -13.67 4.33 -7.35
N LYS A 303 -12.57 4.65 -6.68
CA LYS A 303 -11.69 5.77 -7.03
C LYS A 303 -10.25 5.32 -7.09
N VAL A 304 -9.50 5.92 -7.98
CA VAL A 304 -8.05 5.73 -8.06
C VAL A 304 -7.41 6.23 -6.76
N CYS A 305 -6.79 5.31 -5.99
CA CYS A 305 -6.12 5.62 -4.73
C CYS A 305 -4.63 5.82 -4.90
N ARG A 306 -4.01 4.98 -5.73
CA ARG A 306 -2.58 4.96 -5.93
C ARG A 306 -2.24 4.59 -7.36
N ILE A 307 -1.18 5.17 -7.87
CA ILE A 307 -0.60 4.87 -9.16
C ILE A 307 0.87 4.56 -8.93
N ASP A 308 1.33 3.39 -9.36
CA ASP A 308 2.75 3.05 -9.25
C ASP A 308 3.58 3.95 -10.16
N ALA A 309 4.71 4.43 -9.63
CA ALA A 309 5.62 5.31 -10.37
C ALA A 309 6.42 4.57 -11.46
N ALA A 310 6.51 3.26 -11.39
CA ALA A 310 7.28 2.43 -12.32
C ALA A 310 6.37 1.59 -13.20
N ALA A 311 6.67 1.56 -14.50
CA ALA A 311 6.04 0.62 -15.43
C ALA A 311 6.78 -0.73 -15.37
N VAL A 312 6.03 -1.81 -15.29
CA VAL A 312 6.52 -3.18 -15.32
C VAL A 312 5.91 -3.90 -16.53
N ASN A 313 6.76 -4.43 -17.41
CA ASN A 313 6.32 -5.10 -18.65
C ASN A 313 5.36 -4.25 -19.52
N GLY A 314 5.61 -2.94 -19.62
CA GLY A 314 4.80 -2.02 -20.42
C GLY A 314 3.44 -1.66 -19.83
N THR A 315 3.20 -1.99 -18.56
CA THR A 315 1.99 -1.66 -17.81
C THR A 315 2.32 -0.94 -16.50
N VAL A 316 1.46 -0.05 -16.07
CA VAL A 316 1.50 0.62 -14.76
C VAL A 316 0.41 0.04 -13.91
N THR A 317 0.72 -0.26 -12.64
CA THR A 317 -0.27 -0.72 -11.67
C THR A 317 -1.01 0.48 -11.10
N VAL A 318 -2.34 0.43 -11.18
CA VAL A 318 -3.25 1.44 -10.62
C VAL A 318 -4.15 0.77 -9.60
N ASP A 319 -4.05 1.22 -8.35
CA ASP A 319 -4.92 0.76 -7.27
C ASP A 319 -6.21 1.56 -7.27
N VAL A 320 -7.32 0.87 -7.35
CA VAL A 320 -8.67 1.44 -7.23
C VAL A 320 -9.30 0.97 -5.94
N CYS A 321 -9.56 1.90 -5.02
CA CYS A 321 -10.30 1.66 -3.79
C CYS A 321 -11.79 1.56 -4.13
N LEU A 322 -12.41 0.46 -3.74
CA LEU A 322 -13.80 0.18 -4.02
C LEU A 322 -14.70 0.91 -3.02
N GLU A 323 -15.74 1.55 -3.50
CA GLU A 323 -16.73 2.25 -2.70
C GLU A 323 -18.05 1.45 -2.69
N GLY A 324 -18.61 1.23 -1.48
CA GLY A 324 -19.88 0.52 -1.32
C GLY A 324 -19.74 -0.96 -1.00
N GLU A 325 -20.88 -1.66 -1.05
CA GLU A 325 -20.94 -3.10 -0.75
C GLU A 325 -20.35 -3.93 -1.89
N LEU A 326 -19.51 -4.88 -1.53
CA LEU A 326 -18.95 -5.81 -2.49
C LEU A 326 -20.02 -6.82 -2.96
N PRO A 327 -20.09 -7.14 -4.26
CA PRO A 327 -21.04 -8.12 -4.76
C PRO A 327 -20.74 -9.51 -4.19
N ARG A 328 -21.79 -10.34 -4.11
CA ARG A 328 -21.65 -11.72 -3.64
C ARG A 328 -20.63 -12.48 -4.49
N GLY A 329 -19.65 -13.08 -3.82
CA GLY A 329 -18.57 -13.81 -4.48
C GLY A 329 -17.31 -12.99 -4.74
N ALA A 330 -17.26 -11.70 -4.41
CA ALA A 330 -16.02 -10.95 -4.37
C ALA A 330 -15.08 -11.55 -3.32
N ARG A 331 -13.89 -11.92 -3.74
CA ARG A 331 -12.86 -12.56 -2.88
C ARG A 331 -11.48 -12.13 -3.35
N PRO A 332 -10.48 -12.18 -2.48
CA PRO A 332 -9.09 -11.96 -2.88
C PRO A 332 -8.69 -12.82 -4.09
N ASP A 333 -7.80 -12.28 -4.90
CA ASP A 333 -7.27 -12.88 -6.13
C ASP A 333 -8.31 -13.13 -7.26
N LEU A 334 -9.54 -12.60 -7.14
CA LEU A 334 -10.51 -12.62 -8.22
C LEU A 334 -10.06 -11.67 -9.34
N THR A 335 -9.99 -12.19 -10.57
CA THR A 335 -9.70 -11.38 -11.76
C THR A 335 -10.86 -10.44 -12.06
N VAL A 336 -10.55 -9.17 -12.30
CA VAL A 336 -11.52 -8.11 -12.58
C VAL A 336 -11.08 -7.26 -13.77
N ASP A 337 -12.08 -6.63 -14.41
CA ASP A 337 -11.86 -5.66 -15.46
C ASP A 337 -12.25 -4.27 -14.93
N GLY A 338 -11.30 -3.33 -14.96
CA GLY A 338 -11.52 -1.96 -14.48
C GLY A 338 -11.58 -0.96 -15.63
N THR A 339 -12.48 0.02 -15.50
CA THR A 339 -12.59 1.16 -16.40
C THR A 339 -12.41 2.44 -15.57
N ILE A 340 -11.38 3.22 -15.87
CA ILE A 340 -11.08 4.48 -15.20
C ILE A 340 -11.53 5.63 -16.10
N VAL A 341 -12.31 6.56 -15.56
CA VAL A 341 -12.76 7.76 -16.25
C VAL A 341 -11.69 8.83 -16.12
N LEU A 342 -11.05 9.18 -17.23
CA LEU A 342 -10.01 10.20 -17.26
C LEU A 342 -10.61 11.60 -17.23
N GLU A 343 -11.53 11.87 -18.16
CA GLU A 343 -12.19 13.17 -18.33
C GLU A 343 -13.52 13.07 -19.04
N ASN A 344 -14.40 14.02 -18.78
CA ASN A 344 -15.67 14.18 -19.47
C ASN A 344 -15.59 15.41 -20.36
N LEU A 345 -15.63 15.21 -21.68
CA LEU A 345 -15.64 16.26 -22.68
C LEU A 345 -17.08 16.57 -23.05
N ASN A 346 -17.58 17.76 -22.71
CA ASN A 346 -19.01 18.05 -22.82
C ASN A 346 -19.49 18.28 -24.26
N ASP A 347 -18.64 18.79 -25.16
CA ASP A 347 -19.04 19.15 -26.52
C ASP A 347 -17.87 19.03 -27.49
N VAL A 348 -17.70 17.84 -28.05
CA VAL A 348 -16.65 17.52 -29.03
C VAL A 348 -17.26 16.84 -30.25
N ILE A 349 -16.56 16.97 -31.40
CA ILE A 349 -16.87 16.19 -32.59
C ILE A 349 -16.19 14.85 -32.42
N GLN A 350 -16.94 13.77 -32.44
CA GLN A 350 -16.43 12.42 -32.21
C GLN A 350 -16.95 11.41 -33.23
N VAL A 351 -16.22 10.35 -33.39
CA VAL A 351 -16.59 9.19 -34.20
C VAL A 351 -16.08 7.92 -33.53
N GLY A 352 -16.58 6.77 -33.88
CA GLY A 352 -16.05 5.48 -33.42
C GLY A 352 -14.52 5.38 -33.66
N ARG A 353 -13.83 4.67 -32.79
CA ARG A 353 -12.37 4.55 -32.87
C ARG A 353 -11.97 3.77 -34.13
N PRO A 354 -11.16 4.36 -35.05
CA PRO A 354 -10.67 3.64 -36.21
C PRO A 354 -9.68 2.53 -35.82
N ALA A 355 -9.54 1.52 -36.67
CA ALA A 355 -8.63 0.40 -36.44
C ALA A 355 -7.15 0.82 -36.31
N PHE A 356 -6.79 2.00 -36.80
CA PHE A 356 -5.45 2.56 -36.80
C PHE A 356 -5.46 4.04 -36.45
N GLY A 357 -4.33 4.56 -36.02
CA GLY A 357 -4.16 5.96 -35.61
C GLY A 357 -3.85 6.09 -34.11
N GLN A 358 -2.91 6.97 -33.81
CA GLN A 358 -2.55 7.35 -32.43
C GLN A 358 -3.22 8.66 -32.05
N ASP A 359 -3.28 8.94 -30.75
CA ASP A 359 -3.76 10.21 -30.23
C ASP A 359 -2.98 11.38 -30.84
N ALA A 360 -3.70 12.45 -31.18
CA ALA A 360 -3.14 13.67 -31.80
C ALA A 360 -2.47 13.47 -33.17
N ALA A 361 -2.62 12.30 -33.81
CA ALA A 361 -2.07 12.03 -35.13
C ALA A 361 -2.98 12.57 -36.24
N THR A 362 -2.39 12.84 -37.40
CA THR A 362 -3.15 13.09 -38.64
C THR A 362 -3.17 11.80 -39.45
N ILE A 363 -4.36 11.26 -39.67
CA ILE A 363 -4.58 10.06 -40.49
C ILE A 363 -5.48 10.37 -41.66
N SER A 364 -5.51 9.50 -42.66
CA SER A 364 -6.46 9.60 -43.75
C SER A 364 -7.60 8.60 -43.55
N LEU A 365 -8.82 9.10 -43.47
CA LEU A 365 -10.03 8.27 -43.43
C LEU A 365 -10.81 8.43 -44.71
N PHE A 366 -11.53 7.38 -45.12
CA PHE A 366 -12.43 7.44 -46.25
C PHE A 366 -13.78 7.96 -45.81
N LYS A 367 -14.15 9.17 -46.28
CA LYS A 367 -15.48 9.79 -46.06
C LYS A 367 -16.43 9.30 -47.14
N VAL A 368 -17.49 8.67 -46.74
CA VAL A 368 -18.53 8.11 -47.65
C VAL A 368 -19.56 9.18 -47.95
N ASP A 369 -19.86 9.35 -49.23
CA ASP A 369 -21.00 10.12 -49.69
C ASP A 369 -22.25 9.18 -49.74
N PRO A 370 -23.28 9.42 -48.92
CA PRO A 370 -24.43 8.54 -48.86
C PRO A 370 -25.29 8.54 -50.12
N THR A 371 -25.12 9.56 -51.00
CA THR A 371 -25.91 9.68 -52.25
C THR A 371 -25.28 8.95 -53.42
N THR A 372 -23.95 8.95 -53.50
CA THR A 372 -23.23 8.36 -54.62
C THR A 372 -22.58 7.01 -54.30
N GLY A 373 -22.46 6.67 -53.01
CA GLY A 373 -21.74 5.49 -52.57
C GLY A 373 -20.23 5.57 -52.77
N GLU A 374 -19.69 6.76 -53.14
CA GLU A 374 -18.29 6.97 -53.27
C GLU A 374 -17.66 7.37 -51.93
N ALA A 375 -16.57 6.74 -51.55
CA ALA A 375 -15.77 7.12 -50.39
C ALA A 375 -14.50 7.84 -50.83
N THR A 376 -14.28 9.06 -50.32
CA THR A 376 -13.15 9.92 -50.68
C THR A 376 -12.19 9.98 -49.50
N ARG A 377 -10.90 9.82 -49.78
CA ARG A 377 -9.81 9.92 -48.83
C ARG A 377 -9.69 11.34 -48.29
N THR A 378 -9.89 11.52 -46.99
CA THR A 378 -9.88 12.82 -46.31
C THR A 378 -8.88 12.80 -45.17
N PRO A 379 -7.94 13.76 -45.13
CA PRO A 379 -7.03 13.89 -44.00
C PRO A 379 -7.80 14.38 -42.79
N VAL A 380 -7.64 13.67 -41.68
CA VAL A 380 -8.36 13.90 -40.43
C VAL A 380 -7.34 14.03 -39.30
N GLN A 381 -7.40 15.12 -38.59
CA GLN A 381 -6.62 15.31 -37.37
C GLN A 381 -7.40 14.77 -36.19
N LEU A 382 -6.89 13.69 -35.62
CA LEU A 382 -7.42 13.09 -34.39
C LEU A 382 -7.06 13.94 -33.18
N GLY A 383 -7.92 13.93 -32.17
CA GLY A 383 -7.69 14.50 -30.87
C GLY A 383 -7.43 13.41 -29.83
N ARG A 384 -8.11 13.54 -28.71
CA ARG A 384 -8.08 12.59 -27.58
C ARG A 384 -8.88 11.34 -27.93
N SER A 385 -8.38 10.17 -27.54
CA SER A 385 -9.06 8.89 -27.77
C SER A 385 -9.63 8.32 -26.48
N SER A 386 -10.76 7.67 -26.61
CA SER A 386 -11.35 6.80 -25.61
C SER A 386 -11.24 5.33 -26.06
N VAL A 387 -11.75 4.40 -25.29
CA VAL A 387 -11.80 2.98 -25.65
C VAL A 387 -12.62 2.76 -26.93
N THR A 388 -13.75 3.47 -27.08
CA THR A 388 -14.73 3.24 -28.14
C THR A 388 -14.81 4.35 -29.17
N SER A 389 -14.35 5.56 -28.88
CA SER A 389 -14.48 6.74 -29.73
C SER A 389 -13.22 7.59 -29.75
N VAL A 390 -13.10 8.46 -30.75
CA VAL A 390 -12.00 9.39 -30.91
C VAL A 390 -12.54 10.79 -31.25
N GLU A 391 -11.94 11.81 -30.65
CA GLU A 391 -12.20 13.21 -30.95
C GLU A 391 -11.65 13.59 -32.33
N ILE A 392 -12.41 14.37 -33.09
CA ILE A 392 -12.01 14.91 -34.37
C ILE A 392 -11.75 16.42 -34.23
N ILE A 393 -10.48 16.83 -34.41
CA ILE A 393 -10.11 18.26 -34.35
C ILE A 393 -10.36 18.95 -35.68
N LYS A 394 -9.98 18.29 -36.80
CA LYS A 394 -10.11 18.84 -38.16
C LYS A 394 -10.35 17.73 -39.17
N GLY A 395 -11.01 18.08 -40.30
CA GLY A 395 -11.16 17.21 -41.45
C GLY A 395 -12.57 16.66 -41.66
N LEU A 396 -13.39 16.56 -40.62
CA LEU A 396 -14.76 16.04 -40.70
C LEU A 396 -15.76 16.99 -40.05
N LYS A 397 -17.02 16.87 -40.43
CA LYS A 397 -18.17 17.61 -39.90
C LYS A 397 -19.19 16.66 -39.28
N PRO A 398 -19.98 17.11 -38.28
CA PRO A 398 -21.12 16.33 -37.80
C PRO A 398 -22.05 15.92 -38.94
N GLY A 399 -22.42 14.63 -38.97
CA GLY A 399 -23.23 14.03 -40.05
C GLY A 399 -22.43 13.31 -41.14
N ASP A 400 -21.10 13.51 -41.20
CA ASP A 400 -20.27 12.80 -42.16
C ASP A 400 -20.18 11.30 -41.82
N GLN A 401 -20.24 10.43 -42.80
CA GLN A 401 -20.01 8.99 -42.61
C GLN A 401 -18.56 8.65 -42.98
N VAL A 402 -17.89 7.88 -42.14
CA VAL A 402 -16.50 7.49 -42.37
C VAL A 402 -16.29 6.00 -42.13
N ILE A 403 -15.33 5.44 -42.87
CA ILE A 403 -14.93 4.04 -42.76
C ILE A 403 -13.85 3.95 -41.66
N LEU A 404 -14.10 3.11 -40.66
CA LEU A 404 -13.23 2.89 -39.50
C LEU A 404 -12.34 1.65 -39.66
N THR A 405 -12.69 0.76 -40.58
CA THR A 405 -11.91 -0.44 -40.92
C THR A 405 -10.58 -0.05 -41.54
N ASP A 406 -9.55 -0.88 -41.35
CA ASP A 406 -8.27 -0.71 -42.01
C ASP A 406 -8.43 -0.79 -43.54
N MET A 407 -8.14 0.33 -44.18
CA MET A 407 -8.22 0.51 -45.65
C MET A 407 -6.84 0.57 -46.31
N SER A 408 -5.79 0.10 -45.65
CA SER A 408 -4.41 0.13 -46.17
C SER A 408 -4.23 -0.56 -47.53
N ALA A 409 -5.03 -1.59 -47.82
CA ALA A 409 -5.05 -2.25 -49.11
C ALA A 409 -5.46 -1.31 -50.30
N TRP A 410 -6.12 -0.21 -49.99
CA TRP A 410 -6.62 0.78 -50.97
C TRP A 410 -5.90 2.14 -50.86
N ASP A 411 -4.80 2.21 -50.14
CA ASP A 411 -4.02 3.45 -49.93
C ASP A 411 -3.50 4.09 -51.22
N ALA A 412 -3.38 3.32 -52.31
CA ALA A 412 -2.99 3.81 -53.63
C ALA A 412 -4.10 4.60 -54.31
N TYR A 413 -5.34 4.61 -53.81
CA TYR A 413 -6.50 5.22 -54.42
C TYR A 413 -7.04 6.37 -53.58
N ASP A 414 -7.33 7.51 -54.20
CA ASP A 414 -7.99 8.65 -53.54
C ASP A 414 -9.47 8.46 -53.37
N ARG A 415 -10.06 7.50 -54.09
CA ARG A 415 -11.50 7.17 -54.07
C ARG A 415 -11.74 5.67 -54.16
N VAL A 416 -12.72 5.19 -53.42
CA VAL A 416 -13.24 3.81 -53.52
C VAL A 416 -14.76 3.85 -53.59
N ARG A 417 -15.38 2.89 -54.22
CA ARG A 417 -16.81 2.78 -54.30
C ARG A 417 -17.31 1.70 -53.33
N VAL A 418 -18.25 2.07 -52.48
CA VAL A 418 -18.86 1.16 -51.53
C VAL A 418 -20.13 0.60 -52.17
N ASN A 419 -20.17 -0.71 -52.41
CA ASN A 419 -21.29 -1.42 -53.06
C ASN A 419 -22.10 -2.22 -52.02
#